data_eb1d93b9e6c0c0cd5dafb04619d594e3
#
_entry.id   eb1d93b9e6c0c0cd5dafb04619d594e3
#
_cell.length_a   1.000
_cell.length_b   1.000
_cell.length_c   1.000
_cell.angle_alpha   90.00
_cell.angle_beta   90.00
_cell.angle_gamma   90.00
#
_symmetry.space_group_name_H-M   'P 1'
#
loop_
_entity.id
_entity.type
_entity.pdbx_description
1 polymer ?
#
loop_
_entity_poly.entity_id
_entity_poly.type
_entity_poly.pdbx_seq_one_letter_code
_entity_poly.pdbx_strand_id
1 'polypeptide(L)'
;MSSSSSSRLRAVAAAAFLAAGLAFAGGALAQETLRPEIGRPLQAAQDLVKSGKYREALAKVREAEAVGARNANETYLIERMRLAAASGAGDADTAARSFEALSNSSRITGPEKLRMIESIAGSYYRAQQYAKAMQWSQRYLREGGTSPAMRTMLIQSQYLSGDYAGAIKELTVEIQAAERAGSPPPEDRLKLLLNAASKQNDNNAYVFAMEKLVTYYPKKEYWVDLLSRMQRKQNFSDRLSLDAYRLSLATGSMSAPADYMEMAQLALQADLASEGKQVIDKGISSGALSTGAQADRAKRLKVLIDKKLAEEAASRPEDERQATAAKTGDAMVSLGMSLVYAGQAPKGVQMMQQGIAKGGLKRPEDAKLHLGIAQVVAGDKAKAQATFKTVQGADGTADLARLWALYARRGAA
;
A
#
# COMPACT_ATOMS: atom_id res chain seq x y z
N MET A 1 24.58 21.20 -1.34
CA MET A 1 24.25 22.41 -2.15
C MET A 1 23.88 21.94 -3.55
N SER A 2 22.86 22.48 -4.16
CA SER A 2 22.27 22.21 -5.48
C SER A 2 21.17 21.14 -5.54
N SER A 3 19.94 21.55 -5.32
CA SER A 3 18.74 20.95 -5.95
C SER A 3 17.53 21.88 -5.80
N SER A 4 17.50 22.97 -6.56
CA SER A 4 16.35 23.89 -6.57
C SER A 4 16.02 24.46 -7.96
N SER A 5 16.08 23.64 -9.03
CA SER A 5 15.78 24.13 -10.39
C SER A 5 14.68 23.38 -11.15
N SER A 6 14.05 22.34 -10.57
CA SER A 6 13.05 21.52 -11.31
C SER A 6 11.59 21.87 -11.06
N SER A 7 11.29 22.77 -10.12
CA SER A 7 9.89 23.10 -9.75
C SER A 7 9.27 24.28 -10.54
N ARG A 8 10.07 25.07 -11.27
CA ARG A 8 9.55 26.26 -11.98
C ARG A 8 9.06 26.01 -13.42
N LEU A 9 9.39 24.89 -14.02
CA LEU A 9 9.04 24.61 -15.42
C LEU A 9 7.67 23.94 -15.63
N ARG A 10 7.02 23.44 -14.58
CA ARG A 10 5.72 22.76 -14.69
C ARG A 10 4.49 23.66 -14.48
N ALA A 11 4.66 24.87 -13.97
CA ALA A 11 3.55 25.80 -13.70
C ALA A 11 3.09 26.61 -14.93
N VAL A 12 3.88 26.67 -15.98
CA VAL A 12 3.58 27.51 -17.17
C VAL A 12 2.71 26.81 -18.21
N ALA A 13 2.69 25.48 -18.23
CA ALA A 13 2.01 24.72 -19.27
C ALA A 13 0.46 24.70 -19.18
N ALA A 14 -0.13 24.91 -18.01
CA ALA A 14 -1.58 24.80 -17.83
C ALA A 14 -2.37 26.05 -18.28
N ALA A 15 -1.74 27.22 -18.28
CA ALA A 15 -2.42 28.47 -18.65
C ALA A 15 -2.45 28.75 -20.17
N ALA A 16 -1.52 28.14 -20.94
CA ALA A 16 -1.39 28.43 -22.38
C ALA A 16 -2.48 27.78 -23.25
N PHE A 17 -3.14 26.73 -22.79
CA PHE A 17 -4.09 25.95 -23.63
C PHE A 17 -5.51 26.53 -23.71
N LEU A 18 -5.93 27.39 -22.80
CA LEU A 18 -7.28 28.01 -22.85
C LEU A 18 -7.38 29.20 -23.83
N ALA A 19 -6.24 29.75 -24.25
CA ALA A 19 -6.20 30.91 -25.14
C ALA A 19 -6.30 30.54 -26.63
N ALA A 20 -6.10 29.28 -27.02
CA ALA A 20 -6.01 28.86 -28.42
C ALA A 20 -7.39 28.69 -29.13
N GLY A 21 -8.50 28.82 -28.41
CA GLY A 21 -9.83 28.56 -28.95
C GLY A 21 -10.61 29.79 -29.46
N LEU A 22 -10.03 30.97 -29.51
CA LEU A 22 -10.66 32.19 -30.00
C LEU A 22 -10.24 32.59 -31.44
N ALA A 23 -9.75 31.63 -32.24
CA ALA A 23 -9.59 31.87 -33.68
C ALA A 23 -10.98 31.96 -34.32
N PHE A 24 -11.36 33.11 -34.85
CA PHE A 24 -12.55 33.31 -35.67
C PHE A 24 -12.39 32.54 -36.98
N ALA A 25 -12.73 31.24 -36.97
CA ALA A 25 -12.94 30.51 -38.22
C ALA A 25 -14.37 30.77 -38.72
N GLY A 26 -14.47 31.42 -39.85
CA GLY A 26 -15.72 31.78 -40.47
C GLY A 26 -16.56 30.55 -40.86
N GLY A 27 -17.74 30.44 -40.27
CA GLY A 27 -18.84 29.57 -40.66
C GLY A 27 -20.12 30.36 -40.50
N ALA A 28 -20.84 30.56 -41.60
CA ALA A 28 -22.01 31.39 -41.67
C ALA A 28 -23.22 30.74 -40.97
N LEU A 29 -23.34 31.03 -39.67
CA LEU A 29 -24.61 31.09 -38.93
C LEU A 29 -24.70 32.50 -38.37
N ALA A 30 -25.85 33.13 -38.34
CA ALA A 30 -26.02 34.52 -37.93
C ALA A 30 -25.24 34.83 -36.66
N GLN A 31 -24.05 35.38 -36.82
CA GLN A 31 -23.15 35.76 -35.75
C GLN A 31 -23.71 37.06 -35.17
N GLU A 32 -24.44 36.97 -34.05
CA GLU A 32 -24.80 38.18 -33.31
C GLU A 32 -23.51 38.98 -33.07
N THR A 33 -23.43 40.16 -33.71
CA THR A 33 -22.23 41.01 -33.64
C THR A 33 -21.99 41.44 -32.21
N LEU A 34 -20.82 41.12 -31.67
CA LEU A 34 -20.41 41.56 -30.35
C LEU A 34 -20.31 43.10 -30.33
N ARG A 35 -21.04 43.75 -29.41
CA ARG A 35 -21.01 45.21 -29.30
C ARG A 35 -19.59 45.68 -28.93
N PRO A 36 -19.09 46.79 -29.55
CA PRO A 36 -17.72 47.30 -29.30
C PRO A 36 -17.44 47.60 -27.82
N GLU A 37 -18.46 48.02 -27.06
CA GLU A 37 -18.39 48.35 -25.64
C GLU A 37 -18.06 47.10 -24.79
N ILE A 38 -18.37 45.88 -25.29
CA ILE A 38 -18.04 44.60 -24.70
C ILE A 38 -16.81 44.00 -25.36
N GLY A 39 -16.71 44.09 -26.67
CA GLY A 39 -15.64 43.46 -27.45
C GLY A 39 -14.26 44.04 -27.12
N ARG A 40 -14.13 45.35 -26.99
CA ARG A 40 -12.83 45.97 -26.66
C ARG A 40 -12.28 45.59 -25.29
N PRO A 41 -13.05 45.63 -24.20
CA PRO A 41 -12.59 45.16 -22.91
C PRO A 41 -12.26 43.65 -22.92
N LEU A 42 -13.03 42.80 -23.60
CA LEU A 42 -12.74 41.38 -23.69
C LEU A 42 -11.46 41.07 -24.48
N GLN A 43 -11.19 41.84 -25.56
CA GLN A 43 -9.94 41.72 -26.30
C GLN A 43 -8.75 42.10 -25.42
N ALA A 44 -8.84 43.22 -24.70
CA ALA A 44 -7.82 43.66 -23.73
C ALA A 44 -7.61 42.58 -22.62
N ALA A 45 -8.70 42.00 -22.11
CA ALA A 45 -8.62 40.94 -21.13
C ALA A 45 -7.90 39.70 -21.68
N GLN A 46 -8.16 39.32 -22.95
CA GLN A 46 -7.48 38.21 -23.60
C GLN A 46 -5.96 38.45 -23.71
N ASP A 47 -5.53 39.64 -24.08
CA ASP A 47 -4.12 39.95 -24.21
C ASP A 47 -3.42 39.99 -22.85
N LEU A 48 -4.12 40.43 -21.80
CA LEU A 48 -3.65 40.36 -20.43
C LEU A 48 -3.55 38.91 -19.90
N VAL A 49 -4.50 38.04 -20.25
CA VAL A 49 -4.41 36.61 -19.93
C VAL A 49 -3.20 35.97 -20.60
N LYS A 50 -2.97 36.27 -21.91
CA LYS A 50 -1.79 35.78 -22.64
C LYS A 50 -0.48 36.24 -22.02
N SER A 51 -0.43 37.45 -21.46
CA SER A 51 0.75 38.01 -20.78
C SER A 51 0.87 37.66 -19.30
N GLY A 52 -0.04 36.80 -18.78
CA GLY A 52 -0.02 36.35 -17.38
C GLY A 52 -0.56 37.38 -16.37
N LYS A 53 -1.11 38.50 -16.85
CA LYS A 53 -1.63 39.59 -16.01
C LYS A 53 -3.10 39.34 -15.63
N TYR A 54 -3.36 38.24 -14.96
CA TYR A 54 -4.72 37.73 -14.73
C TYR A 54 -5.62 38.64 -13.91
N ARG A 55 -5.08 39.35 -12.90
CA ARG A 55 -5.86 40.30 -12.07
C ARG A 55 -6.32 41.50 -12.89
N GLU A 56 -5.43 42.02 -13.75
CA GLU A 56 -5.76 43.09 -14.68
C GLU A 56 -6.82 42.61 -15.73
N ALA A 57 -6.68 41.37 -16.19
CA ALA A 57 -7.67 40.77 -17.08
C ALA A 57 -9.06 40.70 -16.41
N LEU A 58 -9.16 40.31 -15.12
CA LEU A 58 -10.42 40.31 -14.40
C LEU A 58 -11.03 41.73 -14.28
N ALA A 59 -10.21 42.78 -14.16
CA ALA A 59 -10.70 44.15 -14.18
C ALA A 59 -11.32 44.50 -15.52
N LYS A 60 -10.69 44.11 -16.65
CA LYS A 60 -11.25 44.31 -17.99
C LYS A 60 -12.53 43.51 -18.23
N VAL A 61 -12.62 42.30 -17.69
CA VAL A 61 -13.87 41.50 -17.73
C VAL A 61 -15.01 42.24 -17.00
N ARG A 62 -14.74 42.87 -15.83
CA ARG A 62 -15.74 43.69 -15.12
C ARG A 62 -16.22 44.88 -15.93
N GLU A 63 -15.33 45.55 -16.71
CA GLU A 63 -15.72 46.62 -17.61
C GLU A 63 -16.74 46.12 -18.67
N ALA A 64 -16.48 44.97 -19.26
CA ALA A 64 -17.42 44.34 -20.20
C ALA A 64 -18.74 43.93 -19.50
N GLU A 65 -18.68 43.47 -18.28
CA GLU A 65 -19.85 43.09 -17.48
C GLU A 65 -20.75 44.25 -17.11
N ALA A 66 -20.17 45.44 -16.89
CA ALA A 66 -20.91 46.65 -16.52
C ALA A 66 -21.83 47.14 -17.65
N VAL A 67 -21.62 46.69 -18.90
CA VAL A 67 -22.50 47.05 -20.03
C VAL A 67 -23.84 46.34 -19.84
N GLY A 68 -24.92 47.15 -19.76
CA GLY A 68 -26.28 46.67 -19.56
C GLY A 68 -26.88 45.93 -20.74
N ALA A 69 -28.01 45.24 -20.51
CA ALA A 69 -28.83 44.56 -21.52
C ALA A 69 -28.00 43.63 -22.44
N ARG A 70 -27.18 42.74 -21.86
CA ARG A 70 -26.36 41.77 -22.58
C ARG A 70 -27.20 40.65 -23.19
N ASN A 71 -26.86 40.29 -24.43
CA ASN A 71 -27.43 39.09 -25.05
C ASN A 71 -26.75 37.81 -24.58
N ALA A 72 -27.27 36.65 -24.98
CA ALA A 72 -26.76 35.34 -24.58
C ALA A 72 -25.32 35.10 -25.04
N ASN A 73 -24.93 35.61 -26.22
CA ASN A 73 -23.58 35.47 -26.76
C ASN A 73 -22.57 36.32 -25.95
N GLU A 74 -22.90 37.55 -25.65
CA GLU A 74 -22.08 38.46 -24.84
C GLU A 74 -21.86 37.91 -23.43
N THR A 75 -22.92 37.43 -22.79
CA THR A 75 -22.85 36.78 -21.47
C THR A 75 -21.93 35.55 -21.52
N TYR A 76 -22.07 34.70 -22.53
CA TYR A 76 -21.18 33.53 -22.70
C TYR A 76 -19.72 33.90 -22.84
N LEU A 77 -19.39 34.90 -23.65
CA LEU A 77 -18.01 35.34 -23.89
C LEU A 77 -17.41 35.99 -22.62
N ILE A 78 -18.19 36.78 -21.88
CA ILE A 78 -17.78 37.39 -20.61
C ILE A 78 -17.46 36.28 -19.59
N GLU A 79 -18.36 35.30 -19.40
CA GLU A 79 -18.16 34.23 -18.44
C GLU A 79 -16.95 33.34 -18.82
N ARG A 80 -16.77 33.07 -20.11
CA ARG A 80 -15.62 32.31 -20.60
C ARG A 80 -14.29 33.02 -20.33
N MET A 81 -14.23 34.33 -20.57
CA MET A 81 -13.05 35.15 -20.28
C MET A 81 -12.81 35.27 -18.77
N ARG A 82 -13.87 35.44 -17.98
CA ARG A 82 -13.80 35.47 -16.51
C ARG A 82 -13.22 34.16 -15.95
N LEU A 83 -13.71 33.02 -16.44
CA LEU A 83 -13.19 31.71 -16.02
C LEU A 83 -11.70 31.60 -16.32
N ALA A 84 -11.25 31.97 -17.52
CA ALA A 84 -9.84 31.90 -17.90
C ALA A 84 -8.96 32.82 -17.02
N ALA A 85 -9.38 34.05 -16.83
CA ALA A 85 -8.66 35.03 -16.02
C ALA A 85 -8.64 34.64 -14.52
N ALA A 86 -9.76 34.18 -13.98
CA ALA A 86 -9.88 33.73 -12.60
C ALA A 86 -9.04 32.48 -12.32
N SER A 87 -9.05 31.50 -13.21
CA SER A 87 -8.21 30.30 -13.10
C SER A 87 -6.72 30.65 -13.06
N GLY A 88 -6.30 31.58 -13.92
CA GLY A 88 -4.91 32.07 -13.94
C GLY A 88 -4.54 32.90 -12.69
N ALA A 89 -5.47 33.70 -12.19
CA ALA A 89 -5.29 34.48 -10.96
C ALA A 89 -5.29 33.63 -9.67
N GLY A 90 -5.68 32.35 -9.75
CA GLY A 90 -5.90 31.50 -8.58
C GLY A 90 -7.21 31.77 -7.83
N ASP A 91 -8.11 32.57 -8.41
CA ASP A 91 -9.44 32.84 -7.87
C ASP A 91 -10.38 31.68 -8.26
N ALA A 92 -10.25 30.58 -7.53
CA ALA A 92 -10.98 29.35 -7.81
C ALA A 92 -12.49 29.50 -7.65
N ASP A 93 -12.97 30.32 -6.69
CA ASP A 93 -14.40 30.54 -6.47
C ASP A 93 -15.05 31.31 -7.64
N THR A 94 -14.36 32.31 -8.18
CA THR A 94 -14.85 33.04 -9.37
C THR A 94 -14.81 32.12 -10.60
N ALA A 95 -13.75 31.34 -10.77
CA ALA A 95 -13.68 30.36 -11.88
C ALA A 95 -14.81 29.33 -11.80
N ALA A 96 -15.11 28.82 -10.60
CA ALA A 96 -16.19 27.87 -10.38
C ALA A 96 -17.57 28.47 -10.71
N ARG A 97 -17.87 29.69 -10.26
CA ARG A 97 -19.13 30.38 -10.60
C ARG A 97 -19.30 30.58 -12.11
N SER A 98 -18.24 31.03 -12.79
CA SER A 98 -18.29 31.19 -14.25
C SER A 98 -18.47 29.86 -14.99
N PHE A 99 -17.84 28.78 -14.48
CA PHE A 99 -18.06 27.44 -15.03
C PHE A 99 -19.53 27.00 -14.90
N GLU A 100 -20.16 27.21 -13.74
CA GLU A 100 -21.57 26.84 -13.59
C GLU A 100 -22.48 27.61 -14.55
N ALA A 101 -22.22 28.89 -14.78
CA ALA A 101 -22.95 29.68 -15.77
C ALA A 101 -22.77 29.15 -17.21
N LEU A 102 -21.61 28.55 -17.49
CA LEU A 102 -21.26 28.01 -18.81
C LEU A 102 -21.65 26.53 -19.00
N SER A 103 -21.75 25.77 -17.92
CA SER A 103 -21.82 24.30 -17.95
C SER A 103 -23.00 23.73 -18.71
N ASN A 104 -24.10 24.47 -18.80
CA ASN A 104 -25.33 24.11 -19.54
C ASN A 104 -25.34 24.62 -20.96
N SER A 105 -24.31 25.30 -21.44
CA SER A 105 -24.22 25.81 -22.79
C SER A 105 -23.87 24.68 -23.78
N SER A 106 -24.66 24.54 -24.82
CA SER A 106 -24.34 23.62 -25.92
C SER A 106 -23.08 23.98 -26.72
N ARG A 107 -22.50 25.16 -26.44
CA ARG A 107 -21.28 25.65 -27.10
C ARG A 107 -19.99 25.06 -26.51
N ILE A 108 -20.05 24.39 -25.32
CA ILE A 108 -18.90 23.78 -24.70
C ILE A 108 -18.88 22.30 -25.02
N THR A 109 -17.80 21.84 -25.63
CA THR A 109 -17.58 20.42 -25.91
C THR A 109 -17.21 19.65 -24.63
N GLY A 110 -17.46 18.34 -24.60
CA GLY A 110 -17.08 17.49 -23.47
C GLY A 110 -15.62 17.62 -23.06
N PRO A 111 -14.65 17.53 -23.98
CA PRO A 111 -13.22 17.72 -23.67
C PRO A 111 -12.88 19.12 -23.11
N GLU A 112 -13.56 20.17 -23.58
CA GLU A 112 -13.36 21.53 -23.07
C GLU A 112 -13.89 21.66 -21.64
N LYS A 113 -15.08 21.10 -21.38
CA LYS A 113 -15.68 21.02 -20.05
C LYS A 113 -14.75 20.35 -19.03
N LEU A 114 -14.16 19.21 -19.42
CA LEU A 114 -13.19 18.51 -18.57
C LEU A 114 -11.95 19.35 -18.27
N ARG A 115 -11.39 20.08 -19.26
CA ARG A 115 -10.25 20.98 -19.01
C ARG A 115 -10.58 22.11 -18.04
N MET A 116 -11.79 22.68 -18.13
CA MET A 116 -12.25 23.72 -17.18
C MET A 116 -12.34 23.15 -15.77
N ILE A 117 -12.96 21.98 -15.59
CA ILE A 117 -13.07 21.31 -14.29
C ILE A 117 -11.67 21.02 -13.71
N GLU A 118 -10.74 20.49 -14.52
CA GLU A 118 -9.37 20.24 -14.10
C GLU A 118 -8.65 21.52 -13.64
N SER A 119 -8.82 22.63 -14.38
CA SER A 119 -8.24 23.92 -14.01
C SER A 119 -8.77 24.44 -12.67
N ILE A 120 -10.07 24.32 -12.43
CA ILE A 120 -10.73 24.74 -11.19
C ILE A 120 -10.27 23.86 -10.03
N ALA A 121 -10.27 22.54 -10.20
CA ALA A 121 -9.77 21.61 -9.18
C ALA A 121 -8.31 21.94 -8.78
N GLY A 122 -7.46 22.16 -9.79
CA GLY A 122 -6.06 22.55 -9.58
C GLY A 122 -5.92 23.91 -8.85
N SER A 123 -6.80 24.87 -9.12
CA SER A 123 -6.81 26.15 -8.43
C SER A 123 -7.18 26.01 -6.95
N TYR A 124 -8.22 25.24 -6.64
CA TYR A 124 -8.57 24.92 -5.25
C TYR A 124 -7.46 24.16 -4.53
N TYR A 125 -6.82 23.21 -5.21
CA TYR A 125 -5.73 22.44 -4.63
C TYR A 125 -4.53 23.33 -4.25
N ARG A 126 -4.10 24.23 -5.17
CA ARG A 126 -3.04 25.21 -4.90
C ARG A 126 -3.40 26.18 -3.78
N ALA A 127 -4.67 26.56 -3.67
CA ALA A 127 -5.19 27.38 -2.57
C ALA A 127 -5.39 26.62 -1.25
N GLN A 128 -4.99 25.33 -1.20
CA GLN A 128 -5.16 24.44 -0.04
C GLN A 128 -6.62 24.23 0.41
N GLN A 129 -7.57 24.54 -0.47
CA GLN A 129 -8.99 24.28 -0.24
C GLN A 129 -9.33 22.84 -0.67
N TYR A 130 -8.75 21.87 0.03
CA TYR A 130 -8.73 20.46 -0.38
C TYR A 130 -10.12 19.85 -0.49
N ALA A 131 -11.07 20.23 0.38
CA ALA A 131 -12.44 19.75 0.29
C ALA A 131 -13.11 20.14 -1.04
N LYS A 132 -12.87 21.37 -1.52
CA LYS A 132 -13.39 21.82 -2.82
C LYS A 132 -12.62 21.16 -3.98
N ALA A 133 -11.29 21.04 -3.87
CA ALA A 133 -10.48 20.35 -4.86
C ALA A 133 -10.95 18.89 -5.03
N MET A 134 -11.27 18.20 -3.94
CA MET A 134 -11.86 16.86 -3.95
C MET A 134 -13.19 16.84 -4.73
N GLN A 135 -14.11 17.74 -4.41
CA GLN A 135 -15.43 17.79 -5.08
C GLN A 135 -15.29 17.99 -6.60
N TRP A 136 -14.39 18.91 -7.02
CA TRP A 136 -14.14 19.17 -8.44
C TRP A 136 -13.41 18.00 -9.12
N SER A 137 -12.48 17.32 -8.45
CA SER A 137 -11.85 16.11 -8.97
C SER A 137 -12.84 14.96 -9.12
N GLN A 138 -13.77 14.79 -8.17
CA GLN A 138 -14.87 13.82 -8.30
C GLN A 138 -15.79 14.16 -9.47
N ARG A 139 -16.10 15.45 -9.65
CA ARG A 139 -16.91 15.91 -10.78
C ARG A 139 -16.22 15.58 -12.10
N TYR A 140 -14.92 15.81 -12.22
CA TYR A 140 -14.13 15.44 -13.39
C TYR A 140 -14.32 13.97 -13.78
N LEU A 141 -14.24 13.07 -12.79
CA LEU A 141 -14.40 11.63 -13.01
C LEU A 141 -15.85 11.27 -13.40
N ARG A 142 -16.85 11.90 -12.76
CA ARG A 142 -18.27 11.69 -13.10
C ARG A 142 -18.62 12.18 -14.51
N GLU A 143 -17.97 13.20 -15.01
CA GLU A 143 -18.14 13.74 -16.38
C GLU A 143 -17.35 12.92 -17.43
N GLY A 144 -16.79 11.76 -17.03
CA GLY A 144 -16.08 10.84 -17.92
C GLY A 144 -14.59 11.15 -18.12
N GLY A 145 -14.01 12.01 -17.29
CA GLY A 145 -12.58 12.29 -17.34
C GLY A 145 -11.75 11.10 -16.84
N THR A 146 -10.62 10.84 -17.52
CA THR A 146 -9.75 9.67 -17.27
C THR A 146 -8.32 10.03 -16.88
N SER A 147 -8.02 11.32 -16.64
CA SER A 147 -6.67 11.79 -16.30
C SER A 147 -6.13 11.12 -15.02
N PRO A 148 -4.97 10.43 -15.09
CA PRO A 148 -4.32 9.90 -13.89
C PRO A 148 -3.92 11.00 -12.90
N ALA A 149 -3.58 12.20 -13.39
CA ALA A 149 -3.24 13.35 -12.54
C ALA A 149 -4.45 13.80 -11.70
N MET A 150 -5.65 13.79 -12.29
CA MET A 150 -6.87 14.14 -11.57
C MET A 150 -7.26 13.09 -10.53
N ARG A 151 -7.03 11.81 -10.80
CA ARG A 151 -7.21 10.74 -9.80
C ARG A 151 -6.21 10.89 -8.64
N THR A 152 -4.96 11.19 -8.96
CA THR A 152 -3.94 11.52 -7.93
C THR A 152 -4.35 12.73 -7.09
N MET A 153 -4.84 13.79 -7.73
CA MET A 153 -5.32 14.99 -7.03
C MET A 153 -6.53 14.68 -6.13
N LEU A 154 -7.46 13.83 -6.58
CA LEU A 154 -8.57 13.36 -5.76
C LEU A 154 -8.08 12.68 -4.49
N ILE A 155 -7.21 11.68 -4.62
CA ILE A 155 -6.67 10.93 -3.48
C ILE A 155 -5.94 11.85 -2.49
N GLN A 156 -5.09 12.74 -3.00
CA GLN A 156 -4.36 13.69 -2.17
C GLN A 156 -5.30 14.67 -1.47
N SER A 157 -6.32 15.17 -2.18
CA SER A 157 -7.32 16.09 -1.63
C SER A 157 -8.16 15.42 -0.55
N GLN A 158 -8.57 14.16 -0.75
CA GLN A 158 -9.26 13.36 0.27
C GLN A 158 -8.40 13.21 1.51
N TYR A 159 -7.13 12.79 1.35
CA TYR A 159 -6.22 12.64 2.48
C TYR A 159 -6.00 13.95 3.25
N LEU A 160 -5.73 15.06 2.52
CA LEU A 160 -5.43 16.37 3.12
C LEU A 160 -6.68 17.07 3.71
N SER A 161 -7.88 16.71 3.26
CA SER A 161 -9.13 17.21 3.84
C SER A 161 -9.65 16.35 5.01
N GLY A 162 -8.97 15.22 5.32
CA GLY A 162 -9.38 14.29 6.37
C GLY A 162 -10.38 13.22 5.94
N ASP A 163 -10.75 13.15 4.66
CA ASP A 163 -11.56 12.05 4.10
C ASP A 163 -10.67 10.82 3.87
N TYR A 164 -10.21 10.24 4.98
CA TYR A 164 -9.33 9.06 4.92
C TYR A 164 -10.07 7.83 4.35
N ALA A 165 -11.36 7.68 4.62
CA ALA A 165 -12.16 6.58 4.08
C ALA A 165 -12.24 6.65 2.55
N GLY A 166 -12.47 7.84 1.98
CA GLY A 166 -12.42 8.05 0.54
C GLY A 166 -11.04 7.76 -0.05
N ALA A 167 -9.97 8.25 0.58
CA ALA A 167 -8.60 7.99 0.15
C ALA A 167 -8.26 6.50 0.16
N ILE A 168 -8.67 5.75 1.21
CA ILE A 168 -8.49 4.29 1.31
C ILE A 168 -9.18 3.59 0.13
N LYS A 169 -10.41 3.96 -0.16
CA LYS A 169 -11.19 3.36 -1.26
C LYS A 169 -10.49 3.55 -2.61
N GLU A 170 -10.11 4.79 -2.94
CA GLU A 170 -9.46 5.10 -4.22
C GLU A 170 -8.08 4.43 -4.34
N LEU A 171 -7.26 4.46 -3.27
CA LEU A 171 -5.95 3.80 -3.23
C LEU A 171 -6.07 2.28 -3.40
N THR A 172 -7.06 1.67 -2.75
CA THR A 172 -7.29 0.22 -2.88
C THR A 172 -7.62 -0.16 -4.33
N VAL A 173 -8.47 0.63 -5.00
CA VAL A 173 -8.80 0.43 -6.42
C VAL A 173 -7.56 0.59 -7.31
N GLU A 174 -6.74 1.61 -7.07
CA GLU A 174 -5.49 1.86 -7.82
C GLU A 174 -4.50 0.69 -7.65
N ILE A 175 -4.28 0.23 -6.41
CA ILE A 175 -3.39 -0.88 -6.08
C ILE A 175 -3.86 -2.18 -6.76
N GLN A 176 -5.15 -2.51 -6.66
CA GLN A 176 -5.71 -3.70 -7.30
C GLN A 176 -5.65 -3.62 -8.83
N ALA A 177 -5.79 -2.42 -9.40
CA ALA A 177 -5.64 -2.22 -10.84
C ALA A 177 -4.20 -2.48 -11.31
N ALA A 178 -3.19 -2.00 -10.57
CA ALA A 178 -1.79 -2.29 -10.85
C ALA A 178 -1.51 -3.80 -10.79
N GLU A 179 -2.01 -4.49 -9.77
CA GLU A 179 -1.85 -5.94 -9.64
C GLU A 179 -2.50 -6.72 -10.79
N ARG A 180 -3.72 -6.33 -11.21
CA ARG A 180 -4.37 -6.96 -12.39
C ARG A 180 -3.61 -6.73 -13.68
N ALA A 181 -2.91 -5.59 -13.79
CA ALA A 181 -2.03 -5.29 -14.92
C ALA A 181 -0.65 -5.99 -14.84
N GLY A 182 -0.41 -6.83 -13.81
CA GLY A 182 0.86 -7.51 -13.60
C GLY A 182 2.00 -6.57 -13.14
N SER A 183 1.68 -5.36 -12.71
CA SER A 183 2.67 -4.38 -12.26
C SER A 183 2.67 -4.26 -10.73
N PRO A 184 3.84 -4.13 -10.09
CA PRO A 184 3.89 -3.85 -8.65
C PRO A 184 3.27 -2.48 -8.35
N PRO A 185 2.37 -2.38 -7.37
CA PRO A 185 1.85 -1.09 -6.93
C PRO A 185 2.99 -0.22 -6.40
N PRO A 186 3.03 1.10 -6.69
CA PRO A 186 4.09 1.98 -6.19
C PRO A 186 4.18 2.01 -4.66
N GLU A 187 5.39 1.99 -4.11
CA GLU A 187 5.62 1.95 -2.66
C GLU A 187 5.01 3.17 -1.94
N ASP A 188 5.08 4.35 -2.54
CA ASP A 188 4.51 5.58 -1.99
C ASP A 188 2.98 5.51 -1.88
N ARG A 189 2.31 4.84 -2.81
CA ARG A 189 0.86 4.61 -2.77
C ARG A 189 0.47 3.66 -1.65
N LEU A 190 1.24 2.58 -1.48
CA LEU A 190 1.05 1.64 -0.37
C LEU A 190 1.28 2.32 0.99
N LYS A 191 2.30 3.17 1.11
CA LYS A 191 2.55 3.97 2.32
C LYS A 191 1.44 4.99 2.59
N LEU A 192 0.91 5.62 1.55
CA LEU A 192 -0.20 6.55 1.70
C LEU A 192 -1.46 5.82 2.19
N LEU A 193 -1.76 4.63 1.62
CA LEU A 193 -2.84 3.77 2.10
C LEU A 193 -2.64 3.39 3.57
N LEU A 194 -1.43 2.99 3.94
CA LEU A 194 -1.09 2.64 5.32
C LEU A 194 -1.37 3.81 6.28
N ASN A 195 -0.93 5.02 5.91
CA ASN A 195 -1.14 6.22 6.71
C ASN A 195 -2.62 6.58 6.82
N ALA A 196 -3.37 6.53 5.71
CA ALA A 196 -4.81 6.79 5.70
C ALA A 196 -5.56 5.78 6.58
N ALA A 197 -5.24 4.49 6.45
CA ALA A 197 -5.80 3.41 7.27
C ALA A 197 -5.52 3.60 8.76
N SER A 198 -4.29 4.01 9.10
CA SER A 198 -3.91 4.33 10.48
C SER A 198 -4.72 5.51 11.05
N LYS A 199 -4.90 6.58 10.27
CA LYS A 199 -5.69 7.75 10.67
C LYS A 199 -7.18 7.43 10.83
N GLN A 200 -7.69 6.51 10.01
CA GLN A 200 -9.08 6.04 10.04
C GLN A 200 -9.33 4.96 11.10
N ASN A 201 -8.27 4.40 11.72
CA ASN A 201 -8.32 3.19 12.56
C ASN A 201 -8.87 1.96 11.80
N ASP A 202 -8.66 1.90 10.48
CA ASP A 202 -9.06 0.76 9.65
C ASP A 202 -7.95 -0.30 9.64
N ASN A 203 -8.07 -1.26 10.57
CA ASN A 203 -7.10 -2.36 10.68
C ASN A 203 -7.07 -3.26 9.43
N ASN A 204 -8.18 -3.41 8.72
CA ASN A 204 -8.22 -4.27 7.52
C ASN A 204 -7.44 -3.63 6.38
N ALA A 205 -7.68 -2.35 6.10
CA ALA A 205 -6.93 -1.61 5.09
C ALA A 205 -5.44 -1.50 5.47
N TYR A 206 -5.14 -1.35 6.77
CA TYR A 206 -3.75 -1.32 7.26
C TYR A 206 -3.02 -2.64 6.98
N VAL A 207 -3.60 -3.77 7.38
CA VAL A 207 -3.01 -5.10 7.15
C VAL A 207 -2.89 -5.38 5.66
N PHE A 208 -3.89 -5.05 4.86
CA PHE A 208 -3.85 -5.15 3.40
C PHE A 208 -2.63 -4.38 2.82
N ALA A 209 -2.45 -3.11 3.20
CA ALA A 209 -1.32 -2.29 2.74
C ALA A 209 0.03 -2.89 3.16
N MET A 210 0.14 -3.37 4.42
CA MET A 210 1.36 -4.00 4.94
C MET A 210 1.71 -5.30 4.20
N GLU A 211 0.71 -6.13 3.90
CA GLU A 211 0.93 -7.37 3.13
C GLU A 211 1.42 -7.09 1.71
N LYS A 212 0.92 -6.03 1.08
CA LYS A 212 1.44 -5.58 -0.22
C LYS A 212 2.87 -5.04 -0.09
N LEU A 213 3.16 -4.27 0.96
CA LEU A 213 4.52 -3.78 1.23
C LEU A 213 5.52 -4.93 1.41
N VAL A 214 5.21 -5.95 2.22
CA VAL A 214 6.11 -7.09 2.39
C VAL A 214 6.20 -7.98 1.15
N THR A 215 5.19 -7.97 0.29
CA THR A 215 5.18 -8.72 -0.97
C THR A 215 6.08 -8.08 -2.03
N TYR A 216 5.92 -6.78 -2.26
CA TYR A 216 6.58 -6.07 -3.35
C TYR A 216 7.86 -5.34 -2.91
N TYR A 217 7.94 -4.93 -1.65
CA TYR A 217 9.03 -4.15 -1.06
C TYR A 217 9.47 -4.76 0.28
N PRO A 218 10.07 -5.95 0.28
CA PRO A 218 10.28 -6.78 1.47
C PRO A 218 11.37 -6.23 2.40
N LYS A 219 11.13 -5.07 3.00
CA LYS A 219 12.00 -4.49 4.01
C LYS A 219 11.70 -5.11 5.38
N LYS A 220 12.74 -5.29 6.20
CA LYS A 220 12.59 -5.89 7.53
C LYS A 220 11.66 -5.09 8.44
N GLU A 221 11.64 -3.76 8.30
CA GLU A 221 10.78 -2.87 9.09
C GLU A 221 9.29 -3.19 8.90
N TYR A 222 8.89 -3.53 7.67
CA TYR A 222 7.51 -3.92 7.38
C TYR A 222 7.15 -5.27 8.01
N TRP A 223 8.08 -6.22 8.04
CA TRP A 223 7.88 -7.50 8.71
C TRP A 223 7.78 -7.34 10.22
N VAL A 224 8.64 -6.49 10.82
CA VAL A 224 8.58 -6.18 12.27
C VAL A 224 7.19 -5.66 12.65
N ASP A 225 6.66 -4.67 11.92
CA ASP A 225 5.36 -4.10 12.24
C ASP A 225 4.22 -5.10 12.03
N LEU A 226 4.23 -5.84 10.92
CA LEU A 226 3.19 -6.81 10.58
C LEU A 226 3.13 -7.96 11.61
N LEU A 227 4.29 -8.53 11.98
CA LEU A 227 4.40 -9.59 12.99
C LEU A 227 3.98 -9.08 14.38
N SER A 228 4.45 -7.90 14.78
CA SER A 228 4.10 -7.29 16.06
C SER A 228 2.59 -7.03 16.19
N ARG A 229 1.94 -6.59 15.11
CA ARG A 229 0.48 -6.40 15.10
C ARG A 229 -0.28 -7.71 15.18
N MET A 230 0.19 -8.74 14.48
CA MET A 230 -0.42 -10.06 14.54
C MET A 230 -0.34 -10.63 15.97
N GLN A 231 0.84 -10.58 16.60
CA GLN A 231 1.04 -11.09 17.95
C GLN A 231 0.25 -10.32 19.04
N ARG A 232 -0.04 -9.02 18.80
CA ARG A 232 -0.86 -8.21 19.72
C ARG A 232 -2.37 -8.39 19.55
N LYS A 233 -2.84 -9.22 18.61
CA LYS A 233 -4.26 -9.54 18.53
C LYS A 233 -4.69 -10.27 19.80
N GLN A 234 -5.84 -9.89 20.35
CA GLN A 234 -6.37 -10.46 21.59
C GLN A 234 -6.55 -11.99 21.56
N ASN A 235 -6.76 -12.55 20.37
CA ASN A 235 -6.94 -13.97 20.16
C ASN A 235 -5.65 -14.70 19.72
N PHE A 236 -4.49 -14.04 19.69
CA PHE A 236 -3.24 -14.71 19.33
C PHE A 236 -2.81 -15.63 20.47
N SER A 237 -2.61 -16.90 20.15
CA SER A 237 -2.23 -17.91 21.16
C SER A 237 -0.72 -17.95 21.41
N ASP A 238 -0.31 -17.90 22.67
CA ASP A 238 1.10 -17.93 23.09
C ASP A 238 1.87 -19.15 22.57
N ARG A 239 1.17 -20.28 22.34
CA ARG A 239 1.78 -21.49 21.77
C ARG A 239 2.38 -21.29 20.36
N LEU A 240 1.91 -20.27 19.64
CA LEU A 240 2.38 -19.91 18.30
C LEU A 240 3.62 -18.98 18.34
N SER A 241 4.11 -18.63 19.52
CA SER A 241 5.25 -17.72 19.66
C SER A 241 6.49 -18.23 18.95
N LEU A 242 6.80 -19.53 19.06
CA LEU A 242 7.93 -20.12 18.33
C LEU A 242 7.78 -19.98 16.81
N ASP A 243 6.58 -20.18 16.27
CA ASP A 243 6.32 -20.06 14.83
C ASP A 243 6.39 -18.60 14.35
N ALA A 244 6.03 -17.65 15.19
CA ALA A 244 6.21 -16.23 14.93
C ALA A 244 7.70 -15.83 14.94
N TYR A 245 8.47 -16.34 15.90
CA TYR A 245 9.93 -16.16 15.91
C TYR A 245 10.63 -16.80 14.70
N ARG A 246 10.19 -17.98 14.26
CA ARG A 246 10.67 -18.62 13.03
C ARG A 246 10.50 -17.69 11.82
N LEU A 247 9.34 -17.07 11.68
CA LEU A 247 9.09 -16.15 10.59
C LEU A 247 9.91 -14.86 10.74
N SER A 248 10.06 -14.34 11.97
CA SER A 248 10.92 -13.19 12.24
C SER A 248 12.39 -13.46 11.87
N LEU A 249 12.89 -14.65 12.20
CA LEU A 249 14.25 -15.07 11.83
C LEU A 249 14.38 -15.22 10.30
N ALA A 250 13.42 -15.88 9.64
CA ALA A 250 13.44 -16.13 8.20
C ALA A 250 13.38 -14.83 7.38
N THR A 251 12.65 -13.82 7.86
CA THR A 251 12.51 -12.52 7.19
C THR A 251 13.66 -11.55 7.50
N GLY A 252 14.56 -11.91 8.45
CA GLY A 252 15.64 -11.04 8.92
C GLY A 252 15.14 -9.89 9.80
N SER A 253 13.90 -9.96 10.29
CA SER A 253 13.31 -8.94 11.17
C SER A 253 13.66 -9.14 12.64
N MET A 254 14.16 -10.31 13.03
CA MET A 254 14.70 -10.57 14.39
C MET A 254 16.02 -9.82 14.58
N SER A 255 16.13 -9.02 15.63
CA SER A 255 17.34 -8.22 15.91
C SER A 255 17.67 -8.10 17.39
N ALA A 256 16.70 -8.19 18.29
CA ALA A 256 16.93 -8.04 19.71
C ALA A 256 17.60 -9.30 20.30
N PRO A 257 18.63 -9.18 21.13
CA PRO A 257 19.27 -10.31 21.80
C PRO A 257 18.27 -11.20 22.56
N ALA A 258 17.26 -10.59 23.17
CA ALA A 258 16.21 -11.31 23.91
C ALA A 258 15.42 -12.26 23.01
N ASP A 259 15.11 -11.87 21.77
CA ASP A 259 14.33 -12.68 20.85
C ASP A 259 15.05 -13.98 20.46
N TYR A 260 16.38 -13.90 20.21
CA TYR A 260 17.20 -15.10 19.95
C TYR A 260 17.22 -16.05 21.14
N MET A 261 17.34 -15.49 22.36
CA MET A 261 17.33 -16.30 23.59
C MET A 261 15.99 -16.97 23.81
N GLU A 262 14.90 -16.22 23.64
CA GLU A 262 13.53 -16.72 23.80
C GLU A 262 13.21 -17.81 22.77
N MET A 263 13.49 -17.54 21.51
CA MET A 263 13.28 -18.53 20.44
C MET A 263 14.06 -19.83 20.70
N ALA A 264 15.32 -19.73 21.14
CA ALA A 264 16.14 -20.92 21.42
C ALA A 264 15.60 -21.70 22.63
N GLN A 265 15.09 -21.02 23.66
CA GLN A 265 14.46 -21.65 24.81
C GLN A 265 13.15 -22.35 24.43
N LEU A 266 12.30 -21.69 23.64
CA LEU A 266 11.04 -22.27 23.12
C LEU A 266 11.31 -23.49 22.24
N ALA A 267 12.35 -23.44 21.39
CA ALA A 267 12.75 -24.57 20.58
C ALA A 267 13.20 -25.75 21.45
N LEU A 268 13.98 -25.49 22.51
CA LEU A 268 14.43 -26.55 23.43
C LEU A 268 13.26 -27.15 24.20
N GLN A 269 12.28 -26.34 24.63
CA GLN A 269 11.04 -26.80 25.28
C GLN A 269 10.14 -27.66 24.37
N ALA A 270 10.24 -27.42 23.05
CA ALA A 270 9.53 -28.18 22.02
C ALA A 270 10.29 -29.43 21.54
N ASP A 271 11.36 -29.86 22.24
CA ASP A 271 12.25 -30.97 21.85
C ASP A 271 12.86 -30.77 20.43
N LEU A 272 13.23 -29.53 20.09
CA LEU A 272 13.85 -29.13 18.83
C LEU A 272 15.26 -28.58 19.08
N ALA A 273 16.13 -29.38 19.71
CA ALA A 273 17.47 -28.95 20.13
C ALA A 273 18.33 -28.48 18.94
N SER A 274 18.17 -29.09 17.77
CA SER A 274 18.85 -28.70 16.52
C SER A 274 18.43 -27.29 16.06
N GLU A 275 17.15 -26.92 16.16
CA GLU A 275 16.67 -25.57 15.89
C GLU A 275 17.23 -24.57 16.90
N GLY A 276 17.17 -24.91 18.20
CA GLY A 276 17.73 -24.07 19.27
C GLY A 276 19.20 -23.76 19.03
N LYS A 277 19.99 -24.76 18.61
CA LYS A 277 21.40 -24.57 18.25
C LYS A 277 21.58 -23.58 17.10
N GLN A 278 20.83 -23.77 16.01
CA GLN A 278 20.90 -22.88 14.84
C GLN A 278 20.57 -21.43 15.21
N VAL A 279 19.58 -21.20 16.09
CA VAL A 279 19.19 -19.88 16.56
C VAL A 279 20.28 -19.21 17.38
N ILE A 280 20.89 -19.93 18.35
CA ILE A 280 21.99 -19.41 19.15
C ILE A 280 23.20 -19.10 18.28
N ASP A 281 23.60 -20.03 17.40
CA ASP A 281 24.74 -19.83 16.49
C ASP A 281 24.49 -18.62 15.57
N LYS A 282 23.25 -18.41 15.10
CA LYS A 282 22.86 -17.24 14.31
C LYS A 282 22.93 -15.94 15.13
N GLY A 283 22.44 -15.95 16.37
CA GLY A 283 22.53 -14.80 17.27
C GLY A 283 23.98 -14.40 17.59
N ILE A 284 24.87 -15.38 17.75
CA ILE A 284 26.29 -15.13 17.95
C ILE A 284 26.93 -14.56 16.69
N SER A 285 26.70 -15.19 15.52
CA SER A 285 27.30 -14.78 14.24
C SER A 285 26.81 -13.40 13.75
N SER A 286 25.60 -13.02 14.12
CA SER A 286 25.07 -11.67 13.85
C SER A 286 25.56 -10.58 14.81
N GLY A 287 26.29 -10.96 15.85
CA GLY A 287 26.72 -10.05 16.91
C GLY A 287 25.70 -9.79 18.03
N ALA A 288 24.44 -10.21 17.85
CA ALA A 288 23.37 -9.97 18.83
C ALA A 288 23.64 -10.63 20.19
N LEU A 289 24.26 -11.81 20.19
CA LEU A 289 24.62 -12.58 21.42
C LEU A 289 26.13 -12.62 21.70
N SER A 290 26.92 -11.70 21.15
CA SER A 290 28.40 -11.73 21.26
C SER A 290 28.94 -11.01 22.48
N THR A 291 28.16 -10.13 23.10
CA THR A 291 28.64 -9.27 24.23
C THR A 291 27.61 -9.16 25.35
N GLY A 292 28.08 -8.76 26.53
CA GLY A 292 27.26 -8.48 27.70
C GLY A 292 26.61 -9.71 28.34
N ALA A 293 25.65 -9.48 29.22
CA ALA A 293 25.00 -10.53 30.02
C ALA A 293 24.29 -11.60 29.14
N GLN A 294 23.88 -11.26 27.94
CA GLN A 294 23.23 -12.21 27.02
C GLN A 294 24.24 -13.20 26.43
N ALA A 295 25.50 -12.81 26.21
CA ALA A 295 26.54 -13.74 25.74
C ALA A 295 26.79 -14.88 26.75
N ASP A 296 26.83 -14.60 28.04
CA ASP A 296 27.03 -15.63 29.06
C ASP A 296 25.79 -16.53 29.22
N ARG A 297 24.59 -15.95 29.08
CA ARG A 297 23.35 -16.75 29.04
C ARG A 297 23.31 -17.67 27.84
N ALA A 298 23.70 -17.16 26.65
CA ALA A 298 23.78 -17.94 25.44
C ALA A 298 24.77 -19.10 25.54
N LYS A 299 25.95 -18.89 26.14
CA LYS A 299 26.92 -19.96 26.41
C LYS A 299 26.32 -21.08 27.28
N ARG A 300 25.65 -20.71 28.38
CA ARG A 300 24.99 -21.70 29.26
C ARG A 300 23.87 -22.46 28.53
N LEU A 301 23.04 -21.77 27.77
CA LEU A 301 21.98 -22.40 26.99
C LEU A 301 22.54 -23.34 25.93
N LYS A 302 23.65 -22.97 25.27
CA LYS A 302 24.33 -23.81 24.29
C LYS A 302 24.79 -25.13 24.89
N VAL A 303 25.33 -25.14 26.11
CA VAL A 303 25.73 -26.38 26.82
C VAL A 303 24.52 -27.31 27.04
N LEU A 304 23.37 -26.74 27.42
CA LEU A 304 22.12 -27.51 27.58
C LEU A 304 21.64 -28.07 26.22
N ILE A 305 21.70 -27.26 25.17
CA ILE A 305 21.34 -27.68 23.81
C ILE A 305 22.25 -28.81 23.34
N ASP A 306 23.58 -28.69 23.52
CA ASP A 306 24.53 -29.71 23.05
C ASP A 306 24.32 -31.04 23.81
N LYS A 307 23.99 -30.99 25.12
CA LYS A 307 23.58 -32.20 25.89
C LYS A 307 22.31 -32.82 25.30
N LYS A 308 21.28 -32.00 25.05
CA LYS A 308 20.00 -32.48 24.48
C LYS A 308 20.17 -33.08 23.11
N LEU A 309 21.02 -32.50 22.28
CA LEU A 309 21.35 -33.05 20.94
C LEU A 309 21.99 -34.45 21.02
N ALA A 310 22.88 -34.68 22.00
CA ALA A 310 23.47 -35.99 22.21
C ALA A 310 22.40 -37.02 22.66
N GLU A 311 21.50 -36.61 23.55
CA GLU A 311 20.36 -37.45 24.00
C GLU A 311 19.45 -37.81 22.82
N GLU A 312 19.01 -36.81 22.03
CA GLU A 312 18.15 -37.00 20.83
C GLU A 312 18.84 -37.91 19.80
N ALA A 313 20.15 -37.79 19.58
CA ALA A 313 20.88 -38.64 18.65
C ALA A 313 20.89 -40.10 19.10
N ALA A 314 21.03 -40.33 20.42
CA ALA A 314 21.06 -41.69 20.97
C ALA A 314 19.67 -42.36 20.96
N SER A 315 18.58 -41.61 21.25
CA SER A 315 17.22 -42.15 21.27
C SER A 315 16.55 -42.25 19.89
N ARG A 316 17.04 -41.58 18.89
CA ARG A 316 16.41 -41.42 17.58
C ARG A 316 15.85 -42.68 16.92
N PRO A 317 16.60 -43.83 16.87
CA PRO A 317 16.06 -45.06 16.24
C PRO A 317 14.83 -45.61 16.99
N GLU A 318 14.82 -45.43 18.30
CA GLU A 318 13.69 -45.84 19.14
C GLU A 318 12.51 -44.91 18.99
N ASP A 319 12.76 -43.58 18.99
CA ASP A 319 11.73 -42.55 18.80
C ASP A 319 11.05 -42.74 17.44
N GLU A 320 11.78 -43.05 16.38
CA GLU A 320 11.19 -43.32 15.06
C GLU A 320 10.25 -44.54 15.08
N ARG A 321 10.66 -45.63 15.76
CA ARG A 321 9.80 -46.81 15.91
C ARG A 321 8.54 -46.50 16.68
N GLN A 322 8.69 -45.83 17.83
CA GLN A 322 7.56 -45.45 18.70
C GLN A 322 6.60 -44.49 18.01
N ALA A 323 7.11 -43.46 17.30
CA ALA A 323 6.28 -42.51 16.55
C ALA A 323 5.48 -43.21 15.46
N THR A 324 6.10 -44.18 14.75
CA THR A 324 5.45 -44.96 13.70
C THR A 324 4.38 -45.89 14.29
N ALA A 325 4.63 -46.50 15.44
CA ALA A 325 3.72 -47.42 16.12
C ALA A 325 2.58 -46.69 16.88
N ALA A 326 2.73 -45.41 17.17
CA ALA A 326 1.74 -44.63 17.93
C ALA A 326 0.37 -44.66 17.25
N LYS A 327 -0.72 -44.59 18.06
CA LYS A 327 -2.10 -44.62 17.54
C LYS A 327 -2.47 -43.35 16.78
N THR A 328 -1.87 -42.20 17.13
CA THR A 328 -2.13 -40.90 16.51
C THR A 328 -0.88 -40.39 15.77
N GLY A 329 -1.07 -39.43 14.88
CA GLY A 329 0.00 -38.85 14.10
C GLY A 329 0.85 -37.82 14.80
N ASP A 330 0.52 -37.39 16.04
CA ASP A 330 1.23 -36.31 16.74
C ASP A 330 2.75 -36.56 16.86
N ALA A 331 3.13 -37.77 17.31
CA ALA A 331 4.53 -38.13 17.50
C ALA A 331 5.32 -38.10 16.17
N MET A 332 4.69 -38.51 15.06
CA MET A 332 5.31 -38.43 13.72
C MET A 332 5.48 -36.97 13.28
N VAL A 333 4.53 -36.09 13.57
CA VAL A 333 4.63 -34.66 13.23
C VAL A 333 5.76 -34.02 14.02
N SER A 334 5.84 -34.24 15.33
CA SER A 334 6.88 -33.66 16.20
C SER A 334 8.28 -34.17 15.82
N LEU A 335 8.46 -35.48 15.66
CA LEU A 335 9.73 -36.07 15.27
C LEU A 335 10.14 -35.65 13.87
N GLY A 336 9.17 -35.55 12.93
CA GLY A 336 9.41 -35.04 11.58
C GLY A 336 9.98 -33.62 11.59
N MET A 337 9.45 -32.72 12.45
CA MET A 337 9.98 -31.36 12.61
C MET A 337 11.41 -31.36 13.18
N SER A 338 11.72 -32.22 14.19
CA SER A 338 13.08 -32.41 14.70
C SER A 338 14.05 -32.86 13.60
N LEU A 339 13.65 -33.82 12.75
CA LEU A 339 14.44 -34.27 11.62
C LEU A 339 14.73 -33.17 10.61
N VAL A 340 13.75 -32.30 10.34
CA VAL A 340 13.93 -31.17 9.42
C VAL A 340 15.07 -30.28 9.89
N TYR A 341 15.07 -29.86 11.15
CA TYR A 341 16.13 -29.02 11.71
C TYR A 341 17.45 -29.77 11.97
N ALA A 342 17.42 -31.09 12.09
CA ALA A 342 18.61 -31.91 12.15
C ALA A 342 19.27 -32.15 10.76
N GLY A 343 18.85 -31.47 9.71
CA GLY A 343 19.42 -31.57 8.38
C GLY A 343 18.85 -32.71 7.53
N GLN A 344 17.83 -33.44 8.02
CA GLN A 344 17.15 -34.51 7.32
C GLN A 344 15.78 -34.06 6.79
N ALA A 345 15.73 -32.87 6.17
CA ALA A 345 14.50 -32.21 5.81
C ALA A 345 13.56 -33.06 4.90
N PRO A 346 14.04 -33.77 3.87
CA PRO A 346 13.16 -34.64 3.05
C PRO A 346 12.49 -35.75 3.88
N LYS A 347 13.24 -36.40 4.76
CA LYS A 347 12.71 -37.46 5.66
C LYS A 347 11.72 -36.89 6.67
N GLY A 348 12.05 -35.77 7.24
CA GLY A 348 11.20 -35.07 8.22
C GLY A 348 9.86 -34.65 7.60
N VAL A 349 9.87 -34.01 6.44
CA VAL A 349 8.64 -33.62 5.71
C VAL A 349 7.78 -34.84 5.38
N GLN A 350 8.39 -35.93 4.89
CA GLN A 350 7.66 -37.18 4.61
C GLN A 350 7.00 -37.73 5.88
N MET A 351 7.72 -37.76 7.01
CA MET A 351 7.19 -38.27 8.27
C MET A 351 6.04 -37.40 8.78
N MET A 352 6.12 -36.07 8.67
CA MET A 352 5.03 -35.17 9.01
C MET A 352 3.78 -35.41 8.15
N GLN A 353 3.96 -35.62 6.85
CA GLN A 353 2.87 -35.93 5.93
C GLN A 353 2.16 -37.24 6.32
N GLN A 354 2.94 -38.26 6.64
CA GLN A 354 2.42 -39.57 7.11
C GLN A 354 1.68 -39.40 8.44
N GLY A 355 2.20 -38.59 9.40
CA GLY A 355 1.56 -38.31 10.67
C GLY A 355 0.23 -37.59 10.47
N ILE A 356 0.15 -36.59 9.60
CA ILE A 356 -1.08 -35.87 9.28
C ILE A 356 -2.10 -36.83 8.64
N ALA A 357 -1.67 -37.67 7.69
CA ALA A 357 -2.51 -38.65 7.04
C ALA A 357 -3.05 -39.72 8.01
N LYS A 358 -2.24 -40.11 9.00
CA LYS A 358 -2.65 -41.04 10.07
C LYS A 358 -3.79 -40.51 10.91
N GLY A 359 -3.84 -39.21 11.12
CA GLY A 359 -4.91 -38.53 11.85
C GLY A 359 -4.83 -38.67 13.37
N GLY A 360 -5.94 -38.36 14.04
CA GLY A 360 -6.03 -38.35 15.51
C GLY A 360 -5.20 -37.25 16.15
N LEU A 361 -4.87 -36.18 15.40
CA LEU A 361 -4.05 -35.08 15.86
C LEU A 361 -4.77 -34.23 16.89
N LYS A 362 -4.10 -33.87 17.96
CA LYS A 362 -4.62 -32.94 18.97
C LYS A 362 -4.83 -31.52 18.41
N ARG A 363 -3.96 -31.11 17.48
CA ARG A 363 -3.98 -29.79 16.84
C ARG A 363 -3.68 -29.92 15.35
N PRO A 364 -4.68 -30.28 14.54
CA PRO A 364 -4.47 -30.54 13.12
C PRO A 364 -4.02 -29.29 12.34
N GLU A 365 -4.46 -28.12 12.73
CA GLU A 365 -4.09 -26.87 12.05
C GLU A 365 -2.65 -26.45 12.35
N ASP A 366 -2.16 -26.64 13.60
CA ASP A 366 -0.76 -26.46 13.95
C ASP A 366 0.13 -27.44 13.16
N ALA A 367 -0.29 -28.69 13.02
CA ALA A 367 0.45 -29.68 12.22
C ALA A 367 0.58 -29.29 10.75
N LYS A 368 -0.48 -28.72 10.15
CA LYS A 368 -0.42 -28.16 8.78
C LYS A 368 0.50 -26.96 8.70
N LEU A 369 0.43 -26.01 9.66
CA LEU A 369 1.32 -24.86 9.75
C LEU A 369 2.78 -25.33 9.81
N HIS A 370 3.10 -26.26 10.72
CA HIS A 370 4.45 -26.82 10.88
C HIS A 370 4.92 -27.57 9.62
N LEU A 371 4.04 -28.33 8.94
CA LEU A 371 4.38 -28.94 7.66
C LEU A 371 4.75 -27.91 6.60
N GLY A 372 3.99 -26.82 6.50
CA GLY A 372 4.32 -25.73 5.59
C GLY A 372 5.67 -25.07 5.92
N ILE A 373 5.98 -24.85 7.20
CA ILE A 373 7.29 -24.33 7.66
C ILE A 373 8.40 -25.34 7.30
N ALA A 374 8.20 -26.62 7.57
CA ALA A 374 9.14 -27.68 7.22
C ALA A 374 9.44 -27.74 5.72
N GLN A 375 8.43 -27.56 4.87
CA GLN A 375 8.59 -27.48 3.42
C GLN A 375 9.37 -26.23 2.99
N VAL A 376 9.19 -25.08 3.68
CA VAL A 376 10.02 -23.88 3.44
C VAL A 376 11.49 -24.18 3.77
N VAL A 377 11.76 -24.79 4.93
CA VAL A 377 13.13 -25.17 5.36
C VAL A 377 13.75 -26.18 4.38
N ALA A 378 12.96 -27.11 3.86
CA ALA A 378 13.37 -28.06 2.83
C ALA A 378 13.57 -27.44 1.43
N GLY A 379 13.27 -26.14 1.24
CA GLY A 379 13.40 -25.45 -0.04
C GLY A 379 12.20 -25.62 -0.97
N ASP A 380 11.17 -26.41 -0.62
CA ASP A 380 9.98 -26.63 -1.44
C ASP A 380 8.90 -25.56 -1.18
N LYS A 381 9.19 -24.35 -1.65
CA LYS A 381 8.32 -23.18 -1.44
C LYS A 381 6.95 -23.33 -2.12
N ALA A 382 6.88 -24.05 -3.22
CA ALA A 382 5.61 -24.25 -3.93
C ALA A 382 4.64 -25.13 -3.12
N LYS A 383 5.13 -26.26 -2.58
CA LYS A 383 4.31 -27.11 -1.69
C LYS A 383 3.96 -26.38 -0.40
N ALA A 384 4.91 -25.62 0.18
CA ALA A 384 4.65 -24.81 1.36
C ALA A 384 3.46 -23.84 1.16
N GLN A 385 3.43 -23.11 0.05
CA GLN A 385 2.31 -22.21 -0.29
C GLN A 385 0.97 -22.96 -0.39
N ALA A 386 0.97 -24.14 -1.01
CA ALA A 386 -0.22 -24.97 -1.10
C ALA A 386 -0.69 -25.43 0.30
N THR A 387 0.25 -25.87 1.14
CA THR A 387 -0.04 -26.31 2.52
C THR A 387 -0.58 -25.16 3.37
N PHE A 388 0.05 -23.98 3.36
CA PHE A 388 -0.41 -22.82 4.16
C PHE A 388 -1.82 -22.37 3.79
N LYS A 389 -2.25 -22.50 2.54
CA LYS A 389 -3.62 -22.17 2.11
C LYS A 389 -4.70 -23.07 2.74
N THR A 390 -4.32 -24.24 3.23
CA THR A 390 -5.24 -25.18 3.88
C THR A 390 -5.38 -24.95 5.38
N VAL A 391 -4.52 -24.12 5.97
CA VAL A 391 -4.50 -23.85 7.41
C VAL A 391 -5.65 -22.94 7.79
N GLN A 392 -6.38 -23.31 8.82
CA GLN A 392 -7.49 -22.56 9.39
C GLN A 392 -7.22 -22.24 10.87
N GLY A 393 -8.14 -21.51 11.50
CA GLY A 393 -8.08 -21.17 12.92
C GLY A 393 -8.23 -19.66 13.17
N ALA A 394 -8.88 -19.32 14.27
CA ALA A 394 -9.15 -17.94 14.66
C ALA A 394 -8.18 -17.44 15.75
N ASP A 395 -7.23 -18.28 16.19
CA ASP A 395 -6.31 -18.07 17.30
C ASP A 395 -4.91 -17.58 16.88
N GLY A 396 -4.78 -17.09 15.65
CA GLY A 396 -3.54 -16.65 15.04
C GLY A 396 -2.90 -17.67 14.09
N THR A 397 -3.32 -18.95 14.12
CA THR A 397 -2.73 -20.00 13.27
C THR A 397 -2.88 -19.68 11.78
N ALA A 398 -4.11 -19.32 11.33
CA ALA A 398 -4.35 -18.94 9.94
C ALA A 398 -3.63 -17.64 9.53
N ASP A 399 -3.54 -16.67 10.46
CA ASP A 399 -2.79 -15.42 10.21
C ASP A 399 -1.30 -15.71 9.96
N LEU A 400 -0.69 -16.55 10.82
CA LEU A 400 0.71 -16.96 10.66
C LEU A 400 0.93 -17.72 9.34
N ALA A 401 0.06 -18.68 9.02
CA ALA A 401 0.14 -19.41 7.76
C ALA A 401 0.07 -18.48 6.54
N ARG A 402 -0.79 -17.47 6.59
CA ARG A 402 -0.90 -16.45 5.55
C ARG A 402 0.41 -15.65 5.40
N LEU A 403 1.03 -15.23 6.51
CA LEU A 403 2.29 -14.50 6.45
C LEU A 403 3.45 -15.39 5.97
N TRP A 404 3.50 -16.65 6.39
CA TRP A 404 4.44 -17.62 5.86
C TRP A 404 4.26 -17.88 4.37
N ALA A 405 3.01 -17.89 3.87
CA ALA A 405 2.73 -18.00 2.43
C ALA A 405 3.26 -16.78 1.64
N LEU A 406 3.15 -15.56 2.21
CA LEU A 406 3.76 -14.35 1.62
C LEU A 406 5.28 -14.46 1.57
N TYR A 407 5.90 -14.95 2.64
CA TYR A 407 7.34 -15.20 2.66
C TYR A 407 7.77 -16.25 1.62
N ALA A 408 7.07 -17.38 1.55
CA ALA A 408 7.37 -18.46 0.63
C ALA A 408 7.23 -18.06 -0.85
N ARG A 409 6.35 -17.11 -1.17
CA ARG A 409 6.20 -16.56 -2.54
C ARG A 409 7.48 -15.87 -3.02
N ARG A 410 8.29 -15.33 -2.12
CA ARG A 410 9.56 -14.68 -2.42
C ARG A 410 10.59 -15.71 -2.83
N GLY A 411 11.00 -15.71 -4.08
CA GLY A 411 12.02 -16.63 -4.63
C GLY A 411 11.45 -17.91 -5.23
N ALA A 412 10.16 -17.91 -5.57
CA ALA A 412 9.54 -18.90 -6.46
C ALA A 412 9.43 -18.35 -7.91
N ALA A 413 10.02 -17.15 -8.18
CA ALA A 413 10.09 -16.52 -9.50
C ALA A 413 11.50 -16.66 -10.05
#